data_7757c6e1078f50e20a789c0e49dc24df
#
_entry.id   7757c6e1078f50e20a789c0e49dc24df
#
_cell.length_a   1.000
_cell.length_b   1.000
_cell.length_c   1.000
_cell.angle_alpha   90.00
_cell.angle_beta   90.00
_cell.angle_gamma   90.00
#
_symmetry.space_group_name_H-M   'P 1'
#
loop_
_entity.id
_entity.type
_entity.pdbx_description
1 polymer ?
#
loop_
_entity_poly.entity_id
_entity_poly.type
_entity_poly.pdbx_seq_one_letter_code
_entity_poly.pdbx_strand_id
1 'polypeptide(L)'
;MDEPIISIRDLTVSYGGRRVLNGVNLDIMRGEVMVLLGASGSGKSTMLRHMIGLAKPDSGTVSIQGVDINNCSERELMAIRRDLGVAFQGSALFSSMSVEENIRLPLRELTSLSDSVIEIITFIKLAFVGLAEAGKLMPQELSGGMKKRAAVARATALDPEILIFDEPSAGLDPIVAAELDELILFLKRVLHMTVVIVTHEMVSAFRVADRLAMLYKGSLIAVESKESFSTSTDPRIRQFLDRKPQRITESETVQRRMRELVTMRGVSE
;
A
#
# COMPACT_ATOMS: atom_id res chain seq x y z
N MET A 1 -27.13 4.71 1.43
CA MET A 1 -25.68 4.94 1.71
C MET A 1 -24.96 3.76 1.09
N ASP A 2 -24.01 4.02 0.22
CA ASP A 2 -23.27 2.93 -0.42
C ASP A 2 -22.47 2.17 0.65
N GLU A 3 -22.56 0.84 0.63
CA GLU A 3 -21.80 -0.01 1.55
C GLU A 3 -20.30 0.06 1.20
N PRO A 4 -19.42 0.11 2.22
CA PRO A 4 -17.98 0.13 1.99
C PRO A 4 -17.54 -1.20 1.34
N ILE A 5 -16.61 -1.12 0.38
CA ILE A 5 -16.05 -2.32 -0.24
C ILE A 5 -15.04 -3.02 0.68
N ILE A 6 -14.33 -2.23 1.52
CA ILE A 6 -13.50 -2.73 2.63
C ILE A 6 -13.94 -2.03 3.91
N SER A 7 -14.20 -2.81 4.96
CA SER A 7 -14.57 -2.32 6.27
C SER A 7 -13.67 -2.95 7.33
N ILE A 8 -13.06 -2.11 8.14
CA ILE A 8 -12.17 -2.51 9.24
C ILE A 8 -12.81 -2.03 10.53
N ARG A 9 -12.96 -2.91 11.53
CA ARG A 9 -13.56 -2.60 12.83
C ARG A 9 -12.68 -3.08 13.97
N ASP A 10 -12.30 -2.15 14.84
CA ASP A 10 -11.53 -2.35 16.07
C ASP A 10 -10.27 -3.20 15.90
N LEU A 11 -9.63 -3.10 14.73
CA LEU A 11 -8.48 -3.91 14.36
C LEU A 11 -7.31 -3.65 15.32
N THR A 12 -6.95 -4.68 16.07
CA THR A 12 -5.85 -4.66 17.04
C THR A 12 -4.85 -5.76 16.71
N VAL A 13 -3.57 -5.38 16.66
CA VAL A 13 -2.47 -6.29 16.29
C VAL A 13 -1.24 -6.03 17.16
N SER A 14 -0.66 -7.10 17.68
CA SER A 14 0.58 -7.06 18.46
C SER A 14 1.62 -8.03 17.91
N TYR A 15 2.90 -7.68 18.02
CA TYR A 15 4.03 -8.56 17.75
C TYR A 15 5.00 -8.52 18.91
N GLY A 16 5.35 -9.68 19.44
CA GLY A 16 6.30 -9.80 20.56
C GLY A 16 5.90 -8.97 21.79
N GLY A 17 4.60 -8.93 22.11
CA GLY A 17 4.05 -8.14 23.23
C GLY A 17 3.92 -6.63 22.97
N ARG A 18 4.40 -6.14 21.82
CA ARG A 18 4.24 -4.72 21.43
C ARG A 18 3.04 -4.53 20.54
N ARG A 19 2.11 -3.67 20.95
CA ARG A 19 0.95 -3.29 20.13
C ARG A 19 1.38 -2.44 18.95
N VAL A 20 1.01 -2.88 17.73
CA VAL A 20 1.35 -2.22 16.46
C VAL A 20 0.13 -1.53 15.87
N LEU A 21 -1.06 -2.14 15.97
CA LEU A 21 -2.35 -1.49 15.66
C LEU A 21 -3.23 -1.53 16.90
N ASN A 22 -3.98 -0.45 17.13
CA ASN A 22 -4.75 -0.26 18.34
C ASN A 22 -6.17 0.24 18.03
N GLY A 23 -7.11 -0.70 17.86
CA GLY A 23 -8.52 -0.40 17.63
C GLY A 23 -8.76 0.44 16.38
N VAL A 24 -8.17 0.04 15.24
CA VAL A 24 -8.27 0.78 13.98
C VAL A 24 -9.64 0.54 13.37
N ASN A 25 -10.31 1.64 12.98
CA ASN A 25 -11.61 1.63 12.28
C ASN A 25 -11.46 2.40 10.97
N LEU A 26 -11.80 1.79 9.82
CA LEU A 26 -11.70 2.41 8.50
C LEU A 26 -12.72 1.82 7.54
N ASP A 27 -13.41 2.69 6.81
CA ASP A 27 -14.24 2.32 5.66
C ASP A 27 -13.62 2.87 4.38
N ILE A 28 -13.49 2.00 3.37
CA ILE A 28 -13.08 2.34 2.02
C ILE A 28 -14.27 2.12 1.10
N MET A 29 -14.65 3.19 0.40
CA MET A 29 -15.83 3.17 -0.46
C MET A 29 -15.48 2.64 -1.85
N ARG A 30 -16.48 2.03 -2.52
CA ARG A 30 -16.30 1.52 -3.88
C ARG A 30 -15.93 2.66 -4.84
N GLY A 31 -14.92 2.44 -5.68
CA GLY A 31 -14.48 3.36 -6.72
C GLY A 31 -13.67 4.56 -6.24
N GLU A 32 -13.36 4.69 -4.93
CA GLU A 32 -12.47 5.74 -4.43
C GLU A 32 -10.98 5.36 -4.52
N VAL A 33 -10.12 6.36 -4.48
CA VAL A 33 -8.70 6.21 -4.12
C VAL A 33 -8.54 6.60 -2.66
N MET A 34 -8.37 5.59 -1.80
CA MET A 34 -8.02 5.78 -0.39
C MET A 34 -6.49 5.73 -0.24
N VAL A 35 -5.90 6.78 0.30
CA VAL A 35 -4.46 6.78 0.60
C VAL A 35 -4.23 6.68 2.11
N LEU A 36 -3.52 5.65 2.53
CA LEU A 36 -3.11 5.44 3.91
C LEU A 36 -1.72 6.04 4.13
N LEU A 37 -1.68 7.15 4.82
CA LEU A 37 -0.47 7.90 5.17
C LEU A 37 0.04 7.53 6.57
N GLY A 38 1.33 7.78 6.79
CA GLY A 38 1.94 7.71 8.12
C GLY A 38 3.45 7.55 8.05
N ALA A 39 4.13 7.91 9.12
CA ALA A 39 5.58 7.75 9.25
C ALA A 39 6.01 6.29 9.18
N SER A 40 7.30 6.03 8.93
CA SER A 40 7.86 4.68 9.03
C SER A 40 7.62 4.10 10.43
N GLY A 41 7.19 2.85 10.50
CA GLY A 41 6.85 2.17 11.75
C GLY A 41 5.50 2.55 12.37
N SER A 42 4.64 3.33 11.69
CA SER A 42 3.30 3.67 12.19
C SER A 42 2.31 2.50 12.16
N GLY A 43 2.60 1.41 11.45
CA GLY A 43 1.74 0.23 11.32
C GLY A 43 1.11 0.03 9.94
N LYS A 44 1.42 0.85 8.93
CA LYS A 44 0.83 0.79 7.57
C LYS A 44 0.93 -0.58 6.91
N SER A 45 2.14 -1.14 6.81
CA SER A 45 2.34 -2.46 6.20
C SER A 45 1.71 -3.59 7.02
N THR A 46 1.59 -3.41 8.34
CA THR A 46 0.83 -4.33 9.19
C THR A 46 -0.65 -4.28 8.84
N MET A 47 -1.23 -3.08 8.75
CA MET A 47 -2.63 -2.88 8.35
C MET A 47 -2.89 -3.48 6.96
N LEU A 48 -2.00 -3.23 6.01
CA LEU A 48 -2.08 -3.81 4.66
C LEU A 48 -2.16 -5.34 4.70
N ARG A 49 -1.25 -6.00 5.44
CA ARG A 49 -1.22 -7.47 5.52
C ARG A 49 -2.51 -8.07 6.06
N HIS A 50 -3.15 -7.40 7.03
CA HIS A 50 -4.44 -7.84 7.56
C HIS A 50 -5.57 -7.55 6.58
N MET A 51 -5.53 -6.40 5.89
CA MET A 51 -6.50 -6.02 4.86
C MET A 51 -6.56 -7.02 3.69
N ILE A 52 -5.42 -7.63 3.31
CA ILE A 52 -5.37 -8.64 2.23
C ILE A 52 -5.43 -10.09 2.75
N GLY A 53 -5.70 -10.28 4.02
CA GLY A 53 -5.86 -11.61 4.63
C GLY A 53 -4.58 -12.44 4.72
N LEU A 54 -3.38 -11.80 4.73
CA LEU A 54 -2.09 -12.50 4.92
C LEU A 54 -1.76 -12.77 6.40
N ALA A 55 -2.49 -12.15 7.32
CA ALA A 55 -2.33 -12.36 8.76
C ALA A 55 -3.67 -12.21 9.47
N LYS A 56 -3.84 -12.92 10.59
CA LYS A 56 -5.02 -12.77 11.46
C LYS A 56 -4.71 -11.76 12.58
N PRO A 57 -5.64 -10.86 12.92
CA PRO A 57 -5.47 -9.91 14.01
C PRO A 57 -5.64 -10.59 15.38
N ASP A 58 -5.19 -9.89 16.44
CA ASP A 58 -5.46 -10.30 17.82
C ASP A 58 -6.97 -10.12 18.16
N SER A 59 -7.55 -9.02 17.66
CA SER A 59 -9.01 -8.74 17.76
C SER A 59 -9.44 -7.77 16.67
N GLY A 60 -10.75 -7.64 16.50
CA GLY A 60 -11.38 -6.85 15.46
C GLY A 60 -11.63 -7.65 14.19
N THR A 61 -12.22 -7.00 13.18
CA THR A 61 -12.63 -7.64 11.93
C THR A 61 -12.17 -6.84 10.72
N VAL A 62 -11.90 -7.54 9.64
CA VAL A 62 -11.72 -6.98 8.30
C VAL A 62 -12.71 -7.64 7.37
N SER A 63 -13.60 -6.86 6.79
CA SER A 63 -14.57 -7.34 5.81
C SER A 63 -14.28 -6.76 4.44
N ILE A 64 -14.32 -7.60 3.42
CA ILE A 64 -14.18 -7.22 2.01
C ILE A 64 -15.43 -7.69 1.29
N GLN A 65 -16.09 -6.78 0.56
CA GLN A 65 -17.36 -7.06 -0.12
C GLN A 65 -18.41 -7.69 0.84
N GLY A 66 -18.44 -7.23 2.10
CA GLY A 66 -19.34 -7.74 3.14
C GLY A 66 -18.93 -9.05 3.81
N VAL A 67 -17.86 -9.70 3.37
CA VAL A 67 -17.38 -10.97 3.93
C VAL A 67 -16.24 -10.73 4.93
N ASP A 68 -16.38 -11.20 6.17
CA ASP A 68 -15.30 -11.19 7.16
C ASP A 68 -14.20 -12.17 6.78
N ILE A 69 -13.07 -11.65 6.28
CA ILE A 69 -11.95 -12.46 5.76
C ILE A 69 -11.18 -13.23 6.85
N ASN A 70 -11.42 -12.95 8.13
CA ASN A 70 -10.76 -13.65 9.24
C ASN A 70 -11.52 -14.91 9.67
N ASN A 71 -12.84 -14.95 9.38
CA ASN A 71 -13.76 -16.01 9.79
C ASN A 71 -14.45 -16.73 8.63
N CYS A 72 -14.19 -16.35 7.37
CA CYS A 72 -14.74 -17.02 6.19
C CYS A 72 -14.05 -18.35 5.91
N SER A 73 -14.68 -19.16 5.06
CA SER A 73 -14.08 -20.39 4.54
C SER A 73 -12.90 -20.08 3.61
N GLU A 74 -12.00 -21.05 3.44
CA GLU A 74 -10.86 -20.90 2.52
C GLU A 74 -11.32 -20.66 1.07
N ARG A 75 -12.45 -21.26 0.67
CA ARG A 75 -13.04 -21.06 -0.65
C ARG A 75 -13.52 -19.59 -0.84
N GLU A 76 -14.16 -19.01 0.15
CA GLU A 76 -14.58 -17.59 0.12
C GLU A 76 -13.37 -16.67 0.11
N LEU A 77 -12.36 -16.96 0.94
CA LEU A 77 -11.13 -16.19 0.96
C LEU A 77 -10.40 -16.22 -0.40
N MET A 78 -10.36 -17.35 -1.05
CA MET A 78 -9.78 -17.50 -2.39
C MET A 78 -10.58 -16.74 -3.45
N ALA A 79 -11.91 -16.70 -3.36
CA ALA A 79 -12.74 -15.89 -4.24
C ALA A 79 -12.45 -14.41 -4.06
N ILE A 80 -12.41 -13.91 -2.81
CA ILE A 80 -12.06 -12.52 -2.50
C ILE A 80 -10.67 -12.16 -3.02
N ARG A 81 -9.67 -13.05 -2.85
CA ARG A 81 -8.30 -12.80 -3.32
C ARG A 81 -8.19 -12.65 -4.83
N ARG A 82 -9.11 -13.23 -5.62
CA ARG A 82 -9.16 -13.01 -7.08
C ARG A 82 -9.57 -11.58 -7.43
N ASP A 83 -10.39 -10.97 -6.58
CA ASP A 83 -10.85 -9.59 -6.73
C ASP A 83 -9.89 -8.57 -6.12
N LEU A 84 -8.74 -9.03 -5.59
CA LEU A 84 -7.69 -8.21 -5.04
C LEU A 84 -6.44 -8.25 -5.92
N GLY A 85 -6.06 -7.14 -6.53
CA GLY A 85 -4.75 -6.95 -7.13
C GLY A 85 -3.80 -6.28 -6.14
N VAL A 86 -2.60 -6.82 -5.95
CA VAL A 86 -1.61 -6.25 -5.02
C VAL A 86 -0.29 -5.99 -5.72
N ALA A 87 0.16 -4.74 -5.69
CA ALA A 87 1.48 -4.31 -6.15
C ALA A 87 2.35 -3.95 -4.93
N PHE A 88 3.27 -4.83 -4.57
CA PHE A 88 4.17 -4.66 -3.42
C PHE A 88 5.33 -3.70 -3.72
N GLN A 89 5.89 -3.11 -2.67
CA GLN A 89 7.01 -2.15 -2.73
C GLN A 89 8.20 -2.66 -3.56
N GLY A 90 8.60 -3.92 -3.40
CA GLY A 90 9.68 -4.56 -4.14
C GLY A 90 9.30 -5.10 -5.52
N SER A 91 8.10 -4.74 -6.06
CA SER A 91 7.48 -5.28 -7.27
C SER A 91 7.16 -6.78 -7.20
N ALA A 92 7.87 -7.55 -6.40
CA ALA A 92 7.68 -8.99 -6.14
C ALA A 92 7.56 -9.84 -7.44
N LEU A 93 8.18 -9.41 -8.54
CA LEU A 93 8.24 -10.19 -9.77
C LEU A 93 9.10 -11.45 -9.57
N PHE A 94 8.66 -12.55 -10.14
CA PHE A 94 9.45 -13.78 -10.18
C PHE A 94 10.65 -13.58 -11.11
N SER A 95 11.85 -13.58 -10.54
CA SER A 95 13.11 -13.31 -11.28
C SER A 95 13.47 -14.38 -12.30
N SER A 96 12.90 -15.57 -12.18
CA SER A 96 13.06 -16.70 -13.12
C SER A 96 12.08 -16.69 -14.28
N MET A 97 11.19 -15.70 -14.35
CA MET A 97 10.14 -15.56 -15.37
C MET A 97 10.30 -14.23 -16.09
N SER A 98 10.03 -14.20 -17.39
CA SER A 98 9.92 -12.97 -18.16
C SER A 98 8.76 -12.09 -17.66
N VAL A 99 8.68 -10.86 -18.13
CA VAL A 99 7.58 -9.93 -17.76
C VAL A 99 6.23 -10.51 -18.18
N GLU A 100 6.09 -11.02 -19.38
CA GLU A 100 4.85 -11.63 -19.86
C GLU A 100 4.49 -12.88 -19.07
N GLU A 101 5.44 -13.74 -18.70
CA GLU A 101 5.21 -14.91 -17.87
C GLU A 101 4.73 -14.54 -16.47
N ASN A 102 5.29 -13.48 -15.89
CA ASN A 102 4.80 -12.94 -14.61
C ASN A 102 3.32 -12.50 -14.67
N ILE A 103 2.88 -11.94 -15.80
CA ILE A 103 1.47 -11.51 -15.98
C ILE A 103 0.56 -12.71 -16.32
N ARG A 104 1.05 -13.67 -17.09
CA ARG A 104 0.33 -14.90 -17.43
C ARG A 104 0.08 -15.81 -16.23
N LEU A 105 0.99 -15.79 -15.24
CA LEU A 105 0.93 -16.70 -14.09
C LEU A 105 -0.43 -16.67 -13.37
N PRO A 106 -0.96 -15.53 -12.87
CA PRO A 106 -2.25 -15.53 -12.21
C PRO A 106 -3.41 -15.97 -13.13
N LEU A 107 -3.32 -15.69 -14.43
CA LEU A 107 -4.34 -16.13 -15.39
C LEU A 107 -4.34 -17.66 -15.55
N ARG A 108 -3.17 -18.29 -15.65
CA ARG A 108 -3.04 -19.74 -15.76
C ARG A 108 -3.46 -20.48 -14.51
N GLU A 109 -3.05 -19.97 -13.35
CA GLU A 109 -3.30 -20.62 -12.06
C GLU A 109 -4.74 -20.47 -11.57
N LEU A 110 -5.41 -19.37 -11.91
CA LEU A 110 -6.68 -19.01 -11.30
C LEU A 110 -7.86 -18.99 -12.28
N THR A 111 -7.63 -19.29 -13.57
CA THR A 111 -8.70 -19.32 -14.58
C THR A 111 -8.58 -20.59 -15.46
N SER A 112 -9.65 -20.88 -16.21
CA SER A 112 -9.67 -21.93 -17.24
C SER A 112 -9.57 -21.39 -18.67
N LEU A 113 -8.98 -20.19 -18.84
CA LEU A 113 -8.82 -19.55 -20.14
C LEU A 113 -7.82 -20.31 -21.01
N SER A 114 -8.06 -20.32 -22.33
CA SER A 114 -7.10 -20.88 -23.28
C SER A 114 -5.83 -20.04 -23.37
N ASP A 115 -4.70 -20.66 -23.74
CA ASP A 115 -3.42 -19.94 -23.89
C ASP A 115 -3.52 -18.76 -24.85
N SER A 116 -4.30 -18.87 -25.93
CA SER A 116 -4.51 -17.78 -26.89
C SER A 116 -5.23 -16.56 -26.25
N VAL A 117 -6.21 -16.82 -25.39
CA VAL A 117 -6.91 -15.75 -24.66
C VAL A 117 -5.98 -15.11 -23.61
N ILE A 118 -5.21 -15.94 -22.90
CA ILE A 118 -4.21 -15.45 -21.92
C ILE A 118 -3.17 -14.58 -22.61
N GLU A 119 -2.72 -14.93 -23.81
CA GLU A 119 -1.77 -14.13 -24.59
C GLU A 119 -2.34 -12.76 -24.95
N ILE A 120 -3.59 -12.70 -25.41
CA ILE A 120 -4.28 -11.44 -25.73
C ILE A 120 -4.40 -10.55 -24.48
N ILE A 121 -4.87 -11.12 -23.36
CA ILE A 121 -4.99 -10.39 -22.09
C ILE A 121 -3.63 -9.86 -21.66
N THR A 122 -2.59 -10.70 -21.71
CA THR A 122 -1.22 -10.33 -21.34
C THR A 122 -0.73 -9.13 -22.17
N PHE A 123 -0.92 -9.17 -23.48
CA PHE A 123 -0.57 -8.07 -24.38
C PHE A 123 -1.32 -6.78 -24.00
N ILE A 124 -2.62 -6.86 -23.75
CA ILE A 124 -3.44 -5.70 -23.34
C ILE A 124 -2.90 -5.10 -22.02
N LYS A 125 -2.59 -5.96 -21.02
CA LYS A 125 -2.07 -5.49 -19.73
C LYS A 125 -0.69 -4.85 -19.86
N LEU A 126 0.18 -5.40 -20.69
CA LEU A 126 1.48 -4.78 -21.04
C LEU A 126 1.30 -3.44 -21.73
N ALA A 127 0.37 -3.35 -22.69
CA ALA A 127 0.06 -2.10 -23.39
C ALA A 127 -0.46 -1.02 -22.43
N PHE A 128 -1.34 -1.35 -21.49
CA PHE A 128 -1.87 -0.40 -20.51
C PHE A 128 -0.79 0.25 -19.64
N VAL A 129 0.27 -0.50 -19.33
CA VAL A 129 1.37 0.04 -18.52
C VAL A 129 2.56 0.55 -19.37
N GLY A 130 2.41 0.60 -20.71
CA GLY A 130 3.45 1.07 -21.62
C GLY A 130 4.67 0.14 -21.73
N LEU A 131 4.46 -1.18 -21.59
CA LEU A 131 5.52 -2.21 -21.66
C LEU A 131 5.27 -3.24 -22.77
N ALA A 132 4.51 -2.92 -23.81
CA ALA A 132 4.18 -3.85 -24.89
C ALA A 132 5.43 -4.53 -25.51
N GLU A 133 6.52 -3.78 -25.68
CA GLU A 133 7.76 -4.28 -26.27
C GLU A 133 8.69 -4.99 -25.26
N ALA A 134 8.37 -4.89 -23.95
CA ALA A 134 9.21 -5.41 -22.87
C ALA A 134 8.76 -6.81 -22.36
N GLY A 135 7.76 -7.42 -22.97
CA GLY A 135 7.18 -8.67 -22.51
C GLY A 135 8.18 -9.81 -22.33
N LYS A 136 9.15 -9.94 -23.22
CA LYS A 136 10.17 -10.99 -23.21
C LYS A 136 11.37 -10.71 -22.30
N LEU A 137 11.50 -9.48 -21.79
CA LEU A 137 12.59 -9.13 -20.89
C LEU A 137 12.43 -9.81 -19.54
N MET A 138 13.55 -10.11 -18.89
CA MET A 138 13.60 -10.61 -17.52
C MET A 138 13.54 -9.44 -16.55
N PRO A 139 13.03 -9.63 -15.31
CA PRO A 139 12.95 -8.55 -14.32
C PRO A 139 14.28 -7.83 -14.05
N GLN A 140 15.41 -8.51 -14.12
CA GLN A 140 16.73 -7.90 -13.94
C GLN A 140 17.12 -6.92 -15.05
N GLU A 141 16.53 -7.03 -16.23
CA GLU A 141 16.80 -6.16 -17.40
C GLU A 141 15.96 -4.88 -17.37
N LEU A 142 14.99 -4.78 -16.44
CA LEU A 142 14.10 -3.65 -16.32
C LEU A 142 14.66 -2.55 -15.42
N SER A 143 14.38 -1.28 -15.78
CA SER A 143 14.57 -0.15 -14.86
C SER A 143 13.63 -0.25 -13.65
N GLY A 144 13.88 0.54 -12.59
CA GLY A 144 13.02 0.58 -11.40
C GLY A 144 11.56 0.91 -11.73
N GLY A 145 11.33 1.91 -12.58
CA GLY A 145 9.99 2.30 -13.04
C GLY A 145 9.31 1.20 -13.87
N MET A 146 10.05 0.56 -14.78
CA MET A 146 9.52 -0.58 -15.57
C MET A 146 9.12 -1.75 -14.65
N LYS A 147 9.90 -2.07 -13.61
CA LYS A 147 9.55 -3.10 -12.63
C LYS A 147 8.25 -2.79 -11.92
N LYS A 148 8.04 -1.53 -11.52
CA LYS A 148 6.80 -1.08 -10.88
C LYS A 148 5.61 -1.22 -11.83
N ARG A 149 5.74 -0.77 -13.08
CA ARG A 149 4.70 -0.90 -14.11
C ARG A 149 4.38 -2.37 -14.43
N ALA A 150 5.38 -3.25 -14.52
CA ALA A 150 5.16 -4.69 -14.70
C ALA A 150 4.43 -5.33 -13.51
N ALA A 151 4.74 -4.91 -12.28
CA ALA A 151 4.02 -5.34 -11.09
C ALA A 151 2.54 -4.90 -11.11
N VAL A 152 2.27 -3.69 -11.61
CA VAL A 152 0.89 -3.19 -11.82
C VAL A 152 0.16 -4.04 -12.87
N ALA A 153 0.80 -4.34 -14.00
CA ALA A 153 0.21 -5.18 -15.04
C ALA A 153 -0.15 -6.57 -14.51
N ARG A 154 0.73 -7.18 -13.70
CA ARG A 154 0.44 -8.47 -13.05
C ARG A 154 -0.68 -8.35 -12.03
N ALA A 155 -0.68 -7.31 -11.19
CA ALA A 155 -1.72 -7.10 -10.20
C ALA A 155 -3.11 -6.89 -10.82
N THR A 156 -3.16 -6.35 -12.05
CA THR A 156 -4.41 -6.12 -12.79
C THR A 156 -4.77 -7.25 -13.76
N ALA A 157 -4.01 -8.36 -13.80
CA ALA A 157 -4.21 -9.42 -14.80
C ALA A 157 -5.61 -10.03 -14.77
N LEU A 158 -6.19 -10.20 -13.59
CA LEU A 158 -7.52 -10.78 -13.36
C LEU A 158 -8.67 -9.74 -13.35
N ASP A 159 -8.41 -8.48 -13.72
CA ASP A 159 -9.38 -7.37 -13.62
C ASP A 159 -10.01 -7.25 -12.22
N PRO A 160 -9.20 -7.11 -11.15
CA PRO A 160 -9.69 -7.08 -9.79
C PRO A 160 -10.55 -5.84 -9.51
N GLU A 161 -11.53 -5.95 -8.62
CA GLU A 161 -12.32 -4.78 -8.17
C GLU A 161 -11.52 -3.84 -7.26
N ILE A 162 -10.52 -4.36 -6.57
CA ILE A 162 -9.70 -3.63 -5.60
C ILE A 162 -8.23 -3.76 -5.99
N LEU A 163 -7.56 -2.63 -6.19
CA LEU A 163 -6.12 -2.59 -6.47
C LEU A 163 -5.39 -1.92 -5.31
N ILE A 164 -4.43 -2.63 -4.73
CA ILE A 164 -3.71 -2.21 -3.54
C ILE A 164 -2.23 -2.00 -3.89
N PHE A 165 -1.70 -0.86 -3.47
CA PHE A 165 -0.30 -0.49 -3.65
C PHE A 165 0.40 -0.32 -2.30
N ASP A 166 1.55 -0.97 -2.15
CA ASP A 166 2.46 -0.76 -1.02
C ASP A 166 3.68 0.03 -1.51
N GLU A 167 3.75 1.32 -1.12
CA GLU A 167 4.82 2.27 -1.46
C GLU A 167 5.16 2.27 -2.98
N PRO A 168 4.19 2.58 -3.88
CA PRO A 168 4.38 2.45 -5.33
C PRO A 168 5.51 3.31 -5.88
N SER A 169 5.65 4.55 -5.42
CA SER A 169 6.65 5.53 -5.89
C SER A 169 8.00 5.43 -5.19
N ALA A 170 8.12 4.56 -4.16
CA ALA A 170 9.36 4.45 -3.39
C ALA A 170 10.56 4.08 -4.26
N GLY A 171 11.62 4.90 -4.19
CA GLY A 171 12.87 4.69 -4.92
C GLY A 171 12.83 5.10 -6.39
N LEU A 172 11.77 5.76 -6.85
CA LEU A 172 11.68 6.36 -8.18
C LEU A 172 12.10 7.84 -8.14
N ASP A 173 12.57 8.34 -9.26
CA ASP A 173 12.73 9.77 -9.45
C ASP A 173 11.34 10.46 -9.55
N PRO A 174 11.27 11.79 -9.30
CA PRO A 174 9.99 12.50 -9.25
C PRO A 174 9.16 12.43 -10.54
N ILE A 175 9.80 12.34 -11.70
CA ILE A 175 9.11 12.29 -13.01
C ILE A 175 8.46 10.91 -13.17
N VAL A 176 9.21 9.84 -12.97
CA VAL A 176 8.72 8.45 -13.07
C VAL A 176 7.66 8.17 -12.01
N ALA A 177 7.79 8.74 -10.79
CA ALA A 177 6.76 8.67 -9.77
C ALA A 177 5.46 9.34 -10.24
N ALA A 178 5.55 10.53 -10.84
CA ALA A 178 4.41 11.23 -11.40
C ALA A 178 3.72 10.45 -12.54
N GLU A 179 4.49 9.82 -13.42
CA GLU A 179 3.96 8.95 -14.48
C GLU A 179 3.24 7.73 -13.93
N LEU A 180 3.73 7.16 -12.81
CA LEU A 180 3.07 6.05 -12.14
C LEU A 180 1.75 6.49 -11.48
N ASP A 181 1.71 7.70 -10.88
CA ASP A 181 0.47 8.29 -10.35
C ASP A 181 -0.60 8.44 -11.45
N GLU A 182 -0.21 8.97 -12.63
CA GLU A 182 -1.12 9.09 -13.78
C GLU A 182 -1.60 7.72 -14.28
N LEU A 183 -0.72 6.71 -14.31
CA LEU A 183 -1.10 5.35 -14.63
C LEU A 183 -2.13 4.78 -13.66
N ILE A 184 -1.97 4.99 -12.35
CA ILE A 184 -2.91 4.55 -11.32
C ILE A 184 -4.28 5.20 -11.54
N LEU A 185 -4.32 6.52 -11.78
CA LEU A 185 -5.57 7.25 -12.08
C LEU A 185 -6.22 6.79 -13.38
N PHE A 186 -5.43 6.52 -14.41
CA PHE A 186 -5.91 5.97 -15.67
C PHE A 186 -6.57 4.60 -15.46
N LEU A 187 -5.89 3.66 -14.78
CA LEU A 187 -6.43 2.33 -14.50
C LEU A 187 -7.70 2.38 -13.66
N LYS A 188 -7.73 3.21 -12.59
CA LYS A 188 -8.95 3.44 -11.80
C LYS A 188 -10.12 3.83 -12.68
N ARG A 189 -9.91 4.77 -13.59
CA ARG A 189 -10.95 5.34 -14.46
C ARG A 189 -11.44 4.34 -15.50
N VAL A 190 -10.51 3.62 -16.16
CA VAL A 190 -10.82 2.70 -17.26
C VAL A 190 -11.40 1.38 -16.75
N LEU A 191 -10.89 0.88 -15.62
CA LEU A 191 -11.30 -0.40 -15.06
C LEU A 191 -12.29 -0.26 -13.90
N HIS A 192 -12.70 0.97 -13.56
CA HIS A 192 -13.66 1.27 -12.47
C HIS A 192 -13.28 0.66 -11.11
N MET A 193 -11.97 0.60 -10.82
CA MET A 193 -11.43 -0.02 -9.62
C MET A 193 -11.54 0.87 -8.39
N THR A 194 -11.63 0.25 -7.22
CA THR A 194 -11.27 0.87 -5.95
C THR A 194 -9.77 0.75 -5.75
N VAL A 195 -9.11 1.83 -5.36
CA VAL A 195 -7.65 1.85 -5.19
C VAL A 195 -7.29 2.17 -3.75
N VAL A 196 -6.39 1.38 -3.17
CA VAL A 196 -5.81 1.64 -1.84
C VAL A 196 -4.32 1.82 -2.00
N ILE A 197 -3.78 2.93 -1.53
CA ILE A 197 -2.34 3.22 -1.61
C ILE A 197 -1.81 3.42 -0.20
N VAL A 198 -0.82 2.62 0.16
CA VAL A 198 -0.05 2.80 1.40
C VAL A 198 1.23 3.53 1.03
N THR A 199 1.44 4.73 1.58
CA THR A 199 2.66 5.50 1.28
C THR A 199 3.02 6.50 2.38
N HIS A 200 4.24 7.02 2.32
CA HIS A 200 4.70 8.19 3.07
C HIS A 200 5.00 9.38 2.14
N GLU A 201 4.83 9.19 0.82
CA GLU A 201 5.09 10.21 -0.19
C GLU A 201 3.89 11.15 -0.36
N MET A 202 4.00 12.36 0.18
CA MET A 202 2.91 13.33 0.21
C MET A 202 2.50 13.84 -1.18
N VAL A 203 3.47 14.05 -2.07
CA VAL A 203 3.19 14.61 -3.41
C VAL A 203 2.31 13.66 -4.20
N SER A 204 2.68 12.38 -4.28
CA SER A 204 1.87 11.34 -4.91
C SER A 204 0.52 11.18 -4.21
N ALA A 205 0.51 11.12 -2.87
CA ALA A 205 -0.72 10.98 -2.10
C ALA A 205 -1.75 12.07 -2.46
N PHE A 206 -1.34 13.35 -2.46
CA PHE A 206 -2.25 14.47 -2.80
C PHE A 206 -2.63 14.52 -4.28
N ARG A 207 -1.82 13.95 -5.17
CA ARG A 207 -2.16 13.86 -6.59
C ARG A 207 -3.28 12.88 -6.84
N VAL A 208 -3.24 11.71 -6.21
CA VAL A 208 -4.13 10.58 -6.55
C VAL A 208 -5.33 10.41 -5.62
N ALA A 209 -5.26 10.86 -4.36
CA ALA A 209 -6.28 10.58 -3.35
C ALA A 209 -7.62 11.28 -3.61
N ASP A 210 -8.71 10.55 -3.38
CA ASP A 210 -10.02 11.11 -3.07
C ASP A 210 -10.13 11.36 -1.56
N ARG A 211 -9.70 10.38 -0.74
CA ARG A 211 -9.64 10.49 0.72
C ARG A 211 -8.28 10.03 1.24
N LEU A 212 -7.89 10.60 2.37
CA LEU A 212 -6.63 10.32 3.07
C LEU A 212 -6.94 9.82 4.48
N ALA A 213 -6.29 8.74 4.86
CA ALA A 213 -6.31 8.22 6.22
C ALA A 213 -4.91 8.29 6.81
N MET A 214 -4.73 8.90 8.00
CA MET A 214 -3.42 9.01 8.62
C MET A 214 -3.26 8.08 9.82
N LEU A 215 -2.31 7.17 9.72
CA LEU A 215 -1.93 6.25 10.79
C LEU A 215 -0.75 6.84 11.58
N TYR A 216 -0.96 7.03 12.88
CA TYR A 216 0.05 7.54 13.80
C TYR A 216 0.15 6.64 15.02
N LYS A 217 1.33 6.04 15.25
CA LYS A 217 1.61 5.14 16.39
C LYS A 217 0.55 4.06 16.60
N GLY A 218 0.11 3.44 15.50
CA GLY A 218 -0.84 2.32 15.54
C GLY A 218 -2.32 2.70 15.58
N SER A 219 -2.67 3.99 15.59
CA SER A 219 -4.07 4.45 15.57
C SER A 219 -4.32 5.38 14.39
N LEU A 220 -5.53 5.33 13.82
CA LEU A 220 -5.96 6.32 12.85
C LEU A 220 -6.29 7.62 13.57
N ILE A 221 -5.68 8.73 13.12
CA ILE A 221 -5.91 10.07 13.69
C ILE A 221 -6.74 10.97 12.79
N ALA A 222 -6.88 10.63 11.51
CA ALA A 222 -7.75 11.31 10.57
C ALA A 222 -8.17 10.35 9.45
N VAL A 223 -9.40 10.50 8.93
CA VAL A 223 -9.91 9.92 7.69
C VAL A 223 -10.78 10.97 7.02
N GLU A 224 -10.24 11.68 6.05
CA GLU A 224 -10.82 12.92 5.53
C GLU A 224 -10.67 13.02 4.00
N SER A 225 -11.45 13.92 3.36
CA SER A 225 -11.20 14.29 1.98
C SER A 225 -9.84 14.97 1.84
N LYS A 226 -9.29 14.97 0.63
CA LYS A 226 -8.01 15.64 0.33
C LYS A 226 -8.01 17.12 0.73
N GLU A 227 -9.12 17.81 0.49
CA GLU A 227 -9.30 19.23 0.81
C GLU A 227 -9.27 19.47 2.32
N SER A 228 -10.07 18.70 3.08
CA SER A 228 -10.13 18.79 4.54
C SER A 228 -8.78 18.47 5.17
N PHE A 229 -8.12 17.40 4.70
CA PHE A 229 -6.81 16.99 5.20
C PHE A 229 -5.74 18.08 4.99
N SER A 230 -5.76 18.78 3.84
CA SER A 230 -4.80 19.85 3.53
C SER A 230 -4.92 21.06 4.45
N THR A 231 -6.11 21.33 4.98
CA THR A 231 -6.40 22.45 5.89
C THR A 231 -6.43 22.06 7.37
N SER A 232 -6.12 20.79 7.66
CA SER A 232 -6.13 20.27 9.04
C SER A 232 -5.28 21.10 9.98
N THR A 233 -5.80 21.35 11.19
CA THR A 233 -5.11 22.05 12.28
C THR A 233 -4.49 21.10 13.30
N ASP A 234 -4.68 19.77 13.16
CA ASP A 234 -4.05 18.78 14.05
C ASP A 234 -2.51 18.90 13.96
N PRO A 235 -1.81 19.14 15.07
CA PRO A 235 -0.35 19.32 15.05
C PRO A 235 0.41 18.15 14.46
N ARG A 236 -0.12 16.91 14.58
CA ARG A 236 0.49 15.68 14.06
C ARG A 236 0.38 15.62 12.54
N ILE A 237 -0.78 16.03 12.00
CA ILE A 237 -1.01 16.12 10.56
C ILE A 237 -0.16 17.27 10.00
N ARG A 238 -0.19 18.44 10.63
CA ARG A 238 0.63 19.61 10.22
C ARG A 238 2.12 19.29 10.22
N GLN A 239 2.61 18.60 11.24
CA GLN A 239 4.01 18.17 11.29
C GLN A 239 4.39 17.33 10.06
N PHE A 240 3.50 16.45 9.63
CA PHE A 240 3.70 15.58 8.47
C PHE A 240 3.60 16.37 7.15
N LEU A 241 2.58 17.25 7.02
CA LEU A 241 2.38 18.13 5.87
C LEU A 241 3.56 19.10 5.67
N ASP A 242 4.00 19.74 6.75
CA ASP A 242 5.07 20.74 6.73
C ASP A 242 6.47 20.10 6.70
N ARG A 243 6.56 18.76 6.67
CA ARG A 243 7.83 18.00 6.74
C ARG A 243 8.73 18.42 7.90
N LYS A 244 8.13 18.81 9.03
CA LYS A 244 8.89 19.23 10.20
C LYS A 244 9.49 18.00 10.88
N PRO A 245 10.82 17.97 11.12
CA PRO A 245 11.43 16.88 11.86
C PRO A 245 10.77 16.74 13.24
N GLN A 246 10.55 15.53 13.71
CA GLN A 246 10.30 15.33 15.12
C GLN A 246 11.50 15.90 15.87
N ARG A 247 11.27 16.85 16.78
CA ARG A 247 12.33 17.21 17.72
C ARG A 247 12.74 15.89 18.37
N ILE A 248 14.00 15.53 18.20
CA ILE A 248 14.60 14.47 19.01
C ILE A 248 14.51 15.07 20.41
N THR A 249 13.45 14.75 21.13
CA THR A 249 13.43 14.87 22.57
C THR A 249 14.50 13.89 22.99
N GLU A 250 15.73 14.42 23.17
CA GLU A 250 16.76 13.71 23.90
C GLU A 250 16.03 13.24 25.16
N SER A 251 15.81 11.93 25.29
CA SER A 251 15.16 11.44 26.49
C SER A 251 16.01 12.00 27.64
N GLU A 252 15.39 12.47 28.70
CA GLU A 252 16.12 12.98 29.88
C GLU A 252 17.22 12.02 30.32
N THR A 253 17.02 10.74 30.04
CA THR A 253 17.99 9.65 30.24
C THR A 253 19.22 9.79 29.34
N VAL A 254 19.09 10.21 28.07
CA VAL A 254 20.23 10.41 27.16
C VAL A 254 20.96 11.70 27.51
N GLN A 255 20.24 12.78 27.82
CA GLN A 255 20.85 14.03 28.30
C GLN A 255 21.59 13.84 29.63
N ARG A 256 21.01 13.10 30.58
CA ARG A 256 21.64 12.75 31.83
C ARG A 256 22.90 11.91 31.61
N ARG A 257 22.84 10.89 30.76
CA ARG A 257 23.98 10.02 30.45
C ARG A 257 25.09 10.75 29.67
N MET A 258 24.73 11.67 28.76
CA MET A 258 25.70 12.54 28.11
C MET A 258 26.38 13.50 29.09
N ARG A 259 25.63 14.12 30.02
CA ARG A 259 26.21 14.96 31.08
C ARG A 259 27.16 14.16 31.98
N GLU A 260 26.77 12.94 32.39
CA GLU A 260 27.62 12.04 33.20
C GLU A 260 28.93 11.68 32.48
N LEU A 261 28.87 11.40 31.16
CA LEU A 261 30.05 11.08 30.34
C LEU A 261 30.97 12.29 30.12
N VAL A 262 30.41 13.47 29.95
CA VAL A 262 31.18 14.73 29.82
C VAL A 262 31.87 15.07 31.15
N THR A 263 31.17 14.90 32.29
CA THR A 263 31.72 15.14 33.62
C THR A 263 32.83 14.10 33.97
N MET A 264 32.70 12.85 33.55
CA MET A 264 33.75 11.83 33.72
C MET A 264 35.00 12.09 32.86
N ARG A 265 34.88 12.77 31.71
CA ARG A 265 36.04 13.15 30.87
C ARG A 265 36.73 14.43 31.29
N GLY A 266 36.10 15.27 32.12
CA GLY A 266 36.65 16.52 32.64
C GLY A 266 37.46 16.40 33.94
N VAL A 267 37.72 15.18 34.42
CA VAL A 267 38.55 14.94 35.63
C VAL A 267 39.88 14.26 35.23
N SER A 268 40.52 14.79 34.20
CA SER A 268 41.88 14.37 33.82
C SER A 268 42.61 15.64 33.31
N GLU A 269 42.89 16.59 34.21
CA GLU A 269 43.97 17.55 34.13
C GLU A 269 44.68 17.59 35.48
#